data_52eb6e227a226e905cd16dd8e416ed29
#
_entry.id   52eb6e227a226e905cd16dd8e416ed29
#
_cell.length_a   1.000
_cell.length_b   1.000
_cell.length_c   1.000
_cell.angle_alpha   90.00
_cell.angle_beta   90.00
_cell.angle_gamma   90.00
#
_symmetry.space_group_name_H-M   'P 1'
#
loop_
_entity.id
_entity.type
_entity.pdbx_description
1 polymer ?
#
loop_
_entity_poly.entity_id
_entity_poly.type
_entity_poly.pdbx_seq_one_letter_code
_entity_poly.pdbx_strand_id
1 'polypeptide(L)'
;VVINGPDGSTLEYTSKYVNMLEKLGRRYSEFDKFFAVVGNPTVAQGAVFMAAKPWDERPKSTLAIAREMMPLMSTVPGVMAFPITPPSLGQAFRERPFNFVVITGDSYENLAKVTKTIQDEVAKNPGIVSLDVDLRLNKPEISLEVDRERAADLGIPVDVIARAVETAMGGRSVTQYKREGEKYDVVVQTEAKNRNTPLDVEKIFVRGRA
;
A
#
# COMPACT_ATOMS: atom_id res chain seq x y z
N VAL A 1 15.83 -1.45 2.16
CA VAL A 1 15.18 -2.40 1.25
C VAL A 1 13.73 -1.99 1.07
N VAL A 2 13.28 -1.93 -0.16
CA VAL A 2 11.88 -1.67 -0.51
C VAL A 2 11.24 -2.95 -0.99
N ILE A 3 9.97 -3.12 -0.69
CA ILE A 3 9.18 -4.31 -1.01
C ILE A 3 7.91 -3.87 -1.73
N ASN A 4 7.64 -4.52 -2.85
CA ASN A 4 6.38 -4.40 -3.57
C ASN A 4 5.75 -5.80 -3.66
N GLY A 5 4.64 -5.99 -2.97
CA GLY A 5 3.78 -7.17 -3.10
C GLY A 5 2.92 -7.10 -4.36
N PRO A 6 2.29 -8.21 -4.76
CA PRO A 6 1.30 -8.21 -5.82
C PRO A 6 0.08 -7.36 -5.44
N ASP A 7 -0.61 -6.88 -6.46
CA ASP A 7 -1.84 -6.12 -6.26
C ASP A 7 -2.90 -6.97 -5.51
N GLY A 8 -3.64 -6.32 -4.60
CA GLY A 8 -4.57 -7.02 -3.72
C GLY A 8 -3.94 -7.68 -2.49
N SER A 9 -2.63 -7.52 -2.27
CA SER A 9 -1.99 -8.01 -1.04
C SER A 9 -2.61 -7.40 0.21
N THR A 10 -2.79 -8.24 1.23
CA THR A 10 -3.22 -7.80 2.56
C THR A 10 -2.04 -7.26 3.38
N LEU A 11 -2.35 -6.54 4.46
CA LEU A 11 -1.33 -6.04 5.37
C LEU A 11 -0.51 -7.18 6.01
N GLU A 12 -1.18 -8.30 6.33
CA GLU A 12 -0.57 -9.51 6.88
C GLU A 12 0.42 -10.13 5.89
N TYR A 13 0.01 -10.18 4.60
CA TYR A 13 0.88 -10.66 3.53
C TYR A 13 2.17 -9.83 3.45
N THR A 14 2.02 -8.52 3.34
CA THR A 14 3.16 -7.59 3.25
C THR A 14 4.04 -7.66 4.50
N SER A 15 3.42 -7.72 5.70
CA SER A 15 4.13 -7.85 6.98
C SER A 15 4.96 -9.13 7.06
N LYS A 16 4.43 -10.26 6.58
CA LYS A 16 5.17 -11.53 6.52
C LYS A 16 6.48 -11.39 5.75
N TYR A 17 6.43 -10.75 4.58
CA TYR A 17 7.62 -10.58 3.74
C TYR A 17 8.58 -9.53 4.27
N VAL A 18 8.08 -8.44 4.84
CA VAL A 18 8.90 -7.44 5.54
C VAL A 18 9.71 -8.10 6.66
N ASN A 19 9.06 -8.91 7.51
CA ASN A 19 9.72 -9.67 8.57
C ASN A 19 10.75 -10.68 8.04
N MET A 20 10.47 -11.32 6.90
CA MET A 20 11.42 -12.24 6.26
C MET A 20 12.67 -11.50 5.79
N LEU A 21 12.52 -10.34 5.16
CA LEU A 21 13.63 -9.52 4.66
C LEU A 21 14.43 -8.88 5.80
N GLU A 22 13.77 -8.49 6.90
CA GLU A 22 14.47 -8.07 8.11
C GLU A 22 15.38 -9.18 8.65
N LYS A 23 14.87 -10.42 8.73
CA LYS A 23 15.68 -11.58 9.15
C LYS A 23 16.84 -11.85 8.22
N LEU A 24 16.68 -11.64 6.91
CA LEU A 24 17.79 -11.73 5.95
C LEU A 24 18.83 -10.63 6.20
N GLY A 25 18.39 -9.41 6.43
CA GLY A 25 19.28 -8.29 6.77
C GLY A 25 20.08 -8.52 8.05
N ARG A 26 19.49 -9.14 9.07
CA ARG A 26 20.16 -9.46 10.34
C ARG A 26 21.31 -10.47 10.22
N ARG A 27 21.48 -11.10 9.05
CA ARG A 27 22.66 -11.95 8.79
C ARG A 27 23.92 -11.15 8.49
N TYR A 28 23.78 -9.86 8.20
CA TYR A 28 24.89 -8.96 7.93
C TYR A 28 25.31 -8.26 9.23
N SER A 29 26.49 -8.54 9.71
CA SER A 29 27.05 -7.97 10.94
C SER A 29 27.31 -6.46 10.87
N GLU A 30 27.30 -5.93 9.67
CA GLU A 30 27.50 -4.52 9.36
C GLU A 30 26.29 -3.63 9.70
N PHE A 31 25.10 -4.23 9.93
CA PHE A 31 23.91 -3.49 10.35
C PHE A 31 23.71 -3.58 11.86
N ASP A 32 23.40 -2.44 12.46
CA ASP A 32 23.18 -2.28 13.91
C ASP A 32 21.71 -2.18 14.26
N LYS A 33 20.96 -1.36 13.52
CA LYS A 33 19.55 -1.06 13.80
C LYS A 33 18.67 -1.36 12.62
N PHE A 34 17.45 -1.82 12.93
CA PHE A 34 16.43 -2.15 11.95
C PHE A 34 15.13 -1.42 12.29
N PHE A 35 14.52 -0.83 11.28
CA PHE A 35 13.21 -0.24 11.36
C PHE A 35 12.40 -0.64 10.14
N ALA A 36 11.20 -1.17 10.35
CA ALA A 36 10.35 -1.65 9.29
C ALA A 36 9.04 -0.85 9.21
N VAL A 37 8.64 -0.53 7.99
CA VAL A 37 7.34 0.11 7.69
C VAL A 37 6.57 -0.81 6.76
N VAL A 38 5.31 -1.06 7.12
CA VAL A 38 4.41 -1.93 6.36
C VAL A 38 3.18 -1.14 5.97
N GLY A 39 2.71 -1.31 4.72
CA GLY A 39 1.49 -0.67 4.26
C GLY A 39 1.63 0.81 3.90
N ASN A 40 2.82 1.28 3.55
CA ASN A 40 3.07 2.67 3.17
C ASN A 40 3.94 2.73 1.89
N PRO A 41 3.52 3.45 0.86
CA PRO A 41 2.28 4.24 0.69
C PRO A 41 1.01 3.41 0.44
N THR A 42 1.13 2.15 0.07
CA THR A 42 -0.01 1.24 -0.16
C THR A 42 0.13 -0.02 0.66
N VAL A 43 -0.98 -0.73 0.93
CA VAL A 43 -1.01 -1.97 1.72
C VAL A 43 -0.06 -3.04 1.16
N ALA A 44 0.12 -3.08 -0.16
CA ALA A 44 1.03 -4.01 -0.83
C ALA A 44 2.51 -3.62 -0.72
N GLN A 45 2.83 -2.46 -0.16
CA GLN A 45 4.19 -1.93 -0.10
C GLN A 45 4.73 -1.86 1.32
N GLY A 46 6.04 -2.01 1.43
CA GLY A 46 6.75 -1.88 2.69
C GLY A 46 8.22 -1.54 2.48
N ALA A 47 8.88 -1.23 3.57
CA ALA A 47 10.31 -0.95 3.57
C ALA A 47 10.97 -1.44 4.85
N VAL A 48 12.19 -1.93 4.73
CA VAL A 48 13.07 -2.22 5.86
C VAL A 48 14.27 -1.28 5.78
N PHE A 49 14.37 -0.42 6.76
CA PHE A 49 15.52 0.47 6.95
C PHE A 49 16.55 -0.24 7.81
N MET A 50 17.75 -0.36 7.31
CA MET A 50 18.87 -1.01 7.96
C MET A 50 19.98 0.01 8.16
N ALA A 51 20.18 0.45 9.38
CA ALA A 51 21.26 1.38 9.71
C ALA A 51 22.58 0.62 9.81
N ALA A 52 23.55 1.01 9.00
CA ALA A 52 24.88 0.44 9.04
C ALA A 52 25.68 1.02 10.22
N LYS A 53 26.56 0.21 10.79
CA LYS A 53 27.57 0.65 11.75
C LYS A 53 28.45 1.77 11.21
N PRO A 54 29.15 2.53 12.06
CA PRO A 54 30.16 3.51 11.65
C PRO A 54 31.16 2.94 10.63
N TRP A 55 31.77 3.81 9.84
CA TRP A 55 32.65 3.40 8.72
C TRP A 55 33.88 2.61 9.17
N ASP A 56 34.39 2.94 10.34
CA ASP A 56 35.56 2.33 10.99
C ASP A 56 35.25 0.96 11.62
N GLU A 57 33.99 0.66 11.89
CA GLU A 57 33.53 -0.58 12.50
C GLU A 57 33.03 -1.62 11.48
N ARG A 58 33.06 -1.33 10.19
CA ARG A 58 32.55 -2.23 9.16
C ARG A 58 33.54 -2.44 8.01
N PRO A 59 33.75 -3.69 7.57
CA PRO A 59 34.69 -3.99 6.49
C PRO A 59 34.13 -3.65 5.10
N LYS A 60 32.78 -3.59 4.96
CA LYS A 60 32.12 -3.39 3.67
C LYS A 60 31.37 -2.04 3.62
N SER A 61 31.40 -1.39 2.45
CA SER A 61 30.55 -0.23 2.19
C SER A 61 29.07 -0.65 2.02
N THR A 62 28.14 0.28 2.31
CA THR A 62 26.69 0.05 2.11
C THR A 62 26.37 -0.33 0.66
N LEU A 63 27.10 0.23 -0.30
CA LEU A 63 26.92 -0.09 -1.72
C LEU A 63 27.36 -1.54 -2.04
N ALA A 64 28.48 -2.00 -1.43
CA ALA A 64 28.92 -3.38 -1.59
C ALA A 64 27.91 -4.36 -1.00
N ILE A 65 27.38 -4.07 0.19
CA ILE A 65 26.36 -4.88 0.85
C ILE A 65 25.07 -4.91 0.01
N ALA A 66 24.63 -3.77 -0.51
CA ALA A 66 23.45 -3.70 -1.37
C ALA A 66 23.60 -4.57 -2.63
N ARG A 67 24.78 -4.60 -3.25
CA ARG A 67 25.07 -5.47 -4.40
C ARG A 67 25.03 -6.96 -4.03
N GLU A 68 25.54 -7.33 -2.87
CA GLU A 68 25.46 -8.71 -2.36
C GLU A 68 24.04 -9.13 -2.01
N MET A 69 23.22 -8.21 -1.50
CA MET A 69 21.83 -8.47 -1.12
C MET A 69 20.89 -8.58 -2.34
N MET A 70 21.20 -7.91 -3.44
CA MET A 70 20.34 -7.87 -4.63
C MET A 70 19.95 -9.27 -5.13
N PRO A 71 20.87 -10.20 -5.41
CA PRO A 71 20.51 -11.54 -5.88
C PRO A 71 19.69 -12.32 -4.84
N LEU A 72 19.99 -12.15 -3.54
CA LEU A 72 19.24 -12.83 -2.47
C LEU A 72 17.80 -12.35 -2.39
N MET A 73 17.57 -11.06 -2.61
CA MET A 73 16.22 -10.48 -2.56
C MET A 73 15.40 -10.81 -3.80
N SER A 74 16.02 -10.91 -4.96
CA SER A 74 15.33 -11.32 -6.19
C SER A 74 14.85 -12.79 -6.18
N THR A 75 15.40 -13.61 -5.29
CA THR A 75 14.95 -15.01 -5.12
C THR A 75 13.76 -15.18 -4.18
N VAL A 76 13.31 -14.13 -3.52
CA VAL A 76 12.14 -14.20 -2.61
C VAL A 76 10.86 -14.28 -3.44
N PRO A 77 10.17 -15.44 -3.47
CA PRO A 77 8.99 -15.60 -4.29
C PRO A 77 7.81 -14.80 -3.70
N GLY A 78 6.96 -14.24 -4.57
CA GLY A 78 5.72 -13.59 -4.17
C GLY A 78 5.83 -12.09 -3.88
N VAL A 79 7.02 -11.51 -3.87
CA VAL A 79 7.24 -10.06 -3.76
C VAL A 79 8.42 -9.63 -4.62
N MET A 80 8.42 -8.39 -5.05
CA MET A 80 9.60 -7.74 -5.60
C MET A 80 10.30 -6.98 -4.48
N ALA A 81 11.52 -7.39 -4.14
CA ALA A 81 12.32 -6.73 -3.12
C ALA A 81 13.69 -6.32 -3.68
N PHE A 82 14.12 -5.11 -3.35
CA PHE A 82 15.41 -4.60 -3.79
C PHE A 82 16.03 -3.66 -2.77
N PRO A 83 17.35 -3.74 -2.56
CA PRO A 83 18.06 -2.81 -1.70
C PRO A 83 18.20 -1.46 -2.40
N ILE A 84 17.95 -0.39 -1.67
CA ILE A 84 18.18 0.98 -2.10
C ILE A 84 19.15 1.62 -1.14
N THR A 85 20.22 2.21 -1.67
CA THR A 85 21.12 3.08 -0.91
C THR A 85 20.69 4.53 -1.12
N PRO A 86 20.38 5.28 -0.05
CA PRO A 86 20.04 6.68 -0.20
C PRO A 86 21.20 7.46 -0.87
N PRO A 87 20.90 8.40 -1.77
CA PRO A 87 21.93 9.26 -2.31
C PRO A 87 22.51 10.17 -1.21
N SER A 88 23.79 10.50 -1.32
CA SER A 88 24.54 11.25 -0.30
C SER A 88 24.15 12.74 -0.17
N LEU A 89 23.46 13.30 -1.13
CA LEU A 89 23.11 14.72 -1.20
C LEU A 89 21.63 14.89 -1.54
N GLY A 90 20.77 14.97 -0.51
CA GLY A 90 19.44 15.57 -0.53
C GLY A 90 18.43 15.21 -1.63
N GLN A 91 18.75 14.27 -2.50
CA GLN A 91 17.80 13.80 -3.50
C GLN A 91 16.74 12.90 -2.85
N ALA A 92 15.52 12.99 -3.33
CA ALA A 92 14.44 12.18 -2.80
C ALA A 92 14.76 10.68 -2.91
N PHE A 93 14.51 9.94 -1.85
CA PHE A 93 14.83 8.52 -1.69
C PHE A 93 14.28 7.61 -2.80
N ARG A 94 13.27 8.08 -3.54
CA ARG A 94 12.60 7.37 -4.64
C ARG A 94 12.62 8.14 -5.95
N GLU A 95 13.43 9.19 -6.06
CA GLU A 95 13.49 10.00 -7.28
C GLU A 95 14.13 9.19 -8.40
N ARG A 96 13.39 9.01 -9.48
CA ARG A 96 13.90 8.38 -10.70
C ARG A 96 14.54 9.46 -11.55
N PRO A 97 15.65 9.15 -12.25
CA PRO A 97 16.37 10.14 -13.08
C PRO A 97 15.52 10.66 -14.25
N PHE A 98 14.50 9.91 -14.64
CA PHE A 98 13.58 10.29 -15.70
C PHE A 98 12.14 10.04 -15.28
N ASN A 99 11.32 11.09 -15.32
CA ASN A 99 9.89 11.04 -15.06
C ASN A 99 9.15 11.56 -16.29
N PHE A 100 8.21 10.75 -16.78
CA PHE A 100 7.37 11.09 -17.93
C PHE A 100 5.91 11.08 -17.49
N VAL A 101 5.17 12.17 -17.75
CA VAL A 101 3.76 12.31 -17.35
C VAL A 101 2.89 12.26 -18.60
N VAL A 102 1.93 11.35 -18.61
CA VAL A 102 0.91 11.23 -19.65
C VAL A 102 -0.38 11.84 -19.13
N ILE A 103 -0.92 12.84 -19.83
CA ILE A 103 -2.17 13.52 -19.45
C ILE A 103 -3.20 13.27 -20.55
N THR A 104 -4.42 12.95 -20.15
CA THR A 104 -5.56 12.76 -21.06
C THR A 104 -6.82 13.36 -20.47
N GLY A 105 -7.75 13.76 -21.32
CA GLY A 105 -9.14 14.07 -20.93
C GLY A 105 -10.11 12.90 -21.15
N ASP A 106 -9.59 11.74 -21.56
CA ASP A 106 -10.36 10.52 -21.84
C ASP A 106 -10.40 9.59 -20.60
N SER A 107 -11.00 8.40 -20.75
CA SER A 107 -11.14 7.43 -19.67
C SER A 107 -9.80 6.87 -19.17
N TYR A 108 -9.79 6.42 -17.92
CA TYR A 108 -8.62 5.75 -17.33
C TYR A 108 -8.25 4.45 -18.05
N GLU A 109 -9.22 3.74 -18.62
CA GLU A 109 -9.00 2.53 -19.41
C GLU A 109 -8.22 2.84 -20.68
N ASN A 110 -8.54 3.97 -21.35
CA ASN A 110 -7.80 4.42 -22.52
C ASN A 110 -6.40 4.88 -22.13
N LEU A 111 -6.27 5.62 -21.02
CA LEU A 111 -4.97 6.00 -20.47
C LEU A 111 -4.08 4.76 -20.22
N ALA A 112 -4.64 3.71 -19.63
CA ALA A 112 -3.91 2.46 -19.38
C ALA A 112 -3.44 1.79 -20.67
N LYS A 113 -4.25 1.78 -21.72
CA LYS A 113 -3.87 1.23 -23.03
C LYS A 113 -2.71 2.01 -23.65
N VAL A 114 -2.79 3.35 -23.65
CA VAL A 114 -1.75 4.22 -24.18
C VAL A 114 -0.45 4.06 -23.39
N THR A 115 -0.55 4.07 -22.07
CA THR A 115 0.59 3.89 -21.18
C THR A 115 1.26 2.52 -21.38
N LYS A 116 0.46 1.46 -21.57
CA LYS A 116 0.98 0.12 -21.87
C LYS A 116 1.74 0.11 -23.21
N THR A 117 1.21 0.75 -24.25
CA THR A 117 1.90 0.88 -25.53
C THR A 117 3.25 1.58 -25.38
N ILE A 118 3.30 2.67 -24.61
CA ILE A 118 4.55 3.38 -24.29
C ILE A 118 5.53 2.46 -23.54
N GLN A 119 5.04 1.70 -22.53
CA GLN A 119 5.88 0.74 -21.81
C GLN A 119 6.49 -0.30 -22.74
N ASP A 120 5.68 -0.88 -23.65
CA ASP A 120 6.10 -1.93 -24.57
C ASP A 120 7.16 -1.39 -25.58
N GLU A 121 7.07 -0.13 -26.00
CA GLU A 121 8.07 0.52 -26.84
C GLU A 121 9.35 0.85 -26.08
N VAL A 122 9.22 1.44 -24.89
CA VAL A 122 10.37 1.81 -24.04
C VAL A 122 11.16 0.58 -23.61
N ALA A 123 10.49 -0.54 -23.35
CA ALA A 123 11.12 -1.81 -22.94
C ALA A 123 12.07 -2.38 -24.03
N LYS A 124 11.93 -1.96 -25.29
CA LYS A 124 12.85 -2.36 -26.37
C LYS A 124 14.22 -1.67 -26.28
N ASN A 125 14.34 -0.60 -25.49
CA ASN A 125 15.60 0.11 -25.32
C ASN A 125 16.41 -0.48 -24.15
N PRO A 126 17.55 -1.14 -24.39
CA PRO A 126 18.36 -1.74 -23.35
C PRO A 126 19.01 -0.74 -22.38
N GLY A 127 19.01 0.54 -22.71
CA GLY A 127 19.50 1.61 -21.84
C GLY A 127 18.51 2.03 -20.76
N ILE A 128 17.24 1.57 -20.82
CA ILE A 128 16.20 1.92 -19.86
C ILE A 128 15.84 0.67 -19.05
N VAL A 129 16.14 0.70 -17.77
CA VAL A 129 15.85 -0.38 -16.83
C VAL A 129 14.86 0.09 -15.74
N SER A 130 14.09 -0.83 -15.19
CA SER A 130 13.16 -0.54 -14.08
C SER A 130 12.08 0.48 -14.44
N LEU A 131 11.42 0.30 -15.57
CA LEU A 131 10.24 1.07 -15.93
C LEU A 131 9.09 0.77 -14.96
N ASP A 132 8.46 1.82 -14.47
CA ASP A 132 7.31 1.73 -13.56
C ASP A 132 6.23 2.73 -13.96
N VAL A 133 4.98 2.36 -13.75
CA VAL A 133 3.81 3.19 -14.01
C VAL A 133 2.99 3.24 -12.74
N ASP A 134 2.56 4.42 -12.35
CA ASP A 134 1.78 4.63 -11.12
C ASP A 134 0.28 4.38 -11.29
N LEU A 135 -0.22 4.32 -12.54
CA LEU A 135 -1.62 3.98 -12.82
C LEU A 135 -1.90 2.51 -12.49
N ARG A 136 -2.77 2.27 -11.52
CA ARG A 136 -3.21 0.95 -11.08
C ARG A 136 -4.74 0.85 -11.22
N LEU A 137 -5.22 0.09 -12.23
CA LEU A 137 -6.66 -0.14 -12.47
C LEU A 137 -7.16 -1.50 -11.95
N ASN A 138 -6.34 -2.21 -11.22
CA ASN A 138 -6.56 -3.58 -10.79
C ASN A 138 -7.01 -3.71 -9.33
N LYS A 139 -7.31 -2.60 -8.66
CA LYS A 139 -7.89 -2.62 -7.32
C LYS A 139 -9.38 -2.93 -7.43
N PRO A 140 -9.85 -4.10 -6.95
CA PRO A 140 -11.27 -4.40 -6.94
C PRO A 140 -12.00 -3.43 -6.01
N GLU A 141 -13.10 -2.88 -6.49
CA GLU A 141 -13.96 -1.97 -5.74
C GLU A 141 -15.37 -2.56 -5.66
N ILE A 142 -16.04 -2.29 -4.54
CA ILE A 142 -17.44 -2.64 -4.36
C ILE A 142 -18.23 -1.35 -4.56
N SER A 143 -19.04 -1.31 -5.63
CA SER A 143 -20.00 -0.22 -5.85
C SER A 143 -21.33 -0.58 -5.21
N LEU A 144 -21.85 0.30 -4.38
CA LEU A 144 -23.14 0.15 -3.74
C LEU A 144 -24.12 1.15 -4.35
N GLU A 145 -25.11 0.62 -5.06
CA GLU A 145 -26.20 1.40 -5.62
C GLU A 145 -27.42 1.33 -4.71
N VAL A 146 -27.88 2.50 -4.27
CA VAL A 146 -29.07 2.61 -3.43
C VAL A 146 -30.30 2.74 -4.31
N ASP A 147 -31.25 1.81 -4.17
CA ASP A 147 -32.59 1.92 -4.74
C ASP A 147 -33.35 3.07 -4.03
N ARG A 148 -33.35 4.24 -4.68
CA ARG A 148 -33.91 5.47 -4.12
C ARG A 148 -35.42 5.44 -4.01
N GLU A 149 -36.11 4.77 -4.94
CA GLU A 149 -37.58 4.65 -4.93
C GLU A 149 -38.02 3.81 -3.75
N ARG A 150 -37.40 2.63 -3.59
CA ARG A 150 -37.67 1.76 -2.46
C ARG A 150 -37.30 2.38 -1.11
N ALA A 151 -36.19 3.12 -1.05
CA ALA A 151 -35.81 3.83 0.17
C ALA A 151 -36.82 4.91 0.55
N ALA A 152 -37.37 5.65 -0.44
CA ALA A 152 -38.40 6.63 -0.24
C ALA A 152 -39.73 6.00 0.25
N ASP A 153 -40.16 4.89 -0.35
CA ASP A 153 -41.34 4.13 0.06
C ASP A 153 -41.27 3.65 1.50
N LEU A 154 -40.09 3.27 1.93
CA LEU A 154 -39.80 2.84 3.32
C LEU A 154 -39.54 4.03 4.28
N GLY A 155 -39.59 5.25 3.77
CA GLY A 155 -39.31 6.47 4.52
C GLY A 155 -37.88 6.57 5.06
N ILE A 156 -36.92 5.94 4.37
CA ILE A 156 -35.50 5.92 4.76
C ILE A 156 -34.71 6.92 3.92
N PRO A 157 -34.16 7.97 4.52
CA PRO A 157 -33.27 8.90 3.80
C PRO A 157 -31.98 8.21 3.33
N VAL A 158 -31.54 8.53 2.11
CA VAL A 158 -30.33 7.93 1.50
C VAL A 158 -29.06 8.18 2.35
N ASP A 159 -28.99 9.34 3.02
CA ASP A 159 -27.87 9.66 3.91
C ASP A 159 -27.80 8.74 5.15
N VAL A 160 -28.94 8.26 5.62
CA VAL A 160 -29.01 7.29 6.74
C VAL A 160 -28.44 5.93 6.28
N ILE A 161 -28.79 5.50 5.06
CA ILE A 161 -28.23 4.29 4.45
C ILE A 161 -26.72 4.42 4.29
N ALA A 162 -26.26 5.53 3.70
CA ALA A 162 -24.83 5.78 3.49
C ALA A 162 -24.05 5.77 4.81
N ARG A 163 -24.57 6.43 5.87
CA ARG A 163 -23.95 6.43 7.20
C ARG A 163 -23.91 5.07 7.85
N ALA A 164 -24.94 4.25 7.67
CA ALA A 164 -24.96 2.89 8.19
C ALA A 164 -23.87 2.03 7.56
N VAL A 165 -23.74 2.11 6.23
CA VAL A 165 -22.69 1.40 5.49
C VAL A 165 -21.29 1.91 5.85
N GLU A 166 -21.09 3.22 5.89
CA GLU A 166 -19.84 3.85 6.32
C GLU A 166 -19.42 3.34 7.71
N THR A 167 -20.35 3.39 8.67
CA THR A 167 -20.07 2.97 10.04
C THR A 167 -19.78 1.48 10.12
N ALA A 168 -20.56 0.65 9.43
CA ALA A 168 -20.41 -0.80 9.51
C ALA A 168 -19.15 -1.31 8.83
N MET A 169 -18.86 -0.83 7.62
CA MET A 169 -17.77 -1.34 6.78
C MET A 169 -16.46 -0.56 6.96
N GLY A 170 -16.53 0.77 6.93
CA GLY A 170 -15.37 1.66 6.98
C GLY A 170 -14.91 2.01 8.40
N GLY A 171 -15.83 2.00 9.34
CA GLY A 171 -15.62 2.54 10.68
C GLY A 171 -15.78 4.06 10.72
N ARG A 172 -16.48 4.54 11.73
CA ARG A 172 -16.75 5.97 11.92
C ARG A 172 -16.30 6.43 13.29
N SER A 173 -15.52 7.51 13.34
CA SER A 173 -15.24 8.21 14.59
C SER A 173 -16.52 8.91 15.09
N VAL A 174 -17.05 8.45 16.21
CA VAL A 174 -18.31 8.95 16.77
C VAL A 174 -18.08 9.95 17.89
N THR A 175 -16.95 9.88 18.59
CA THR A 175 -16.57 10.79 19.66
C THR A 175 -15.08 10.67 19.96
N GLN A 176 -14.59 11.50 20.86
CA GLN A 176 -13.23 11.44 21.40
C GLN A 176 -13.24 11.37 22.90
N TYR A 177 -12.29 10.67 23.49
CA TYR A 177 -12.04 10.72 24.92
C TYR A 177 -10.61 11.16 25.23
N LYS A 178 -10.42 11.77 26.38
CA LYS A 178 -9.10 12.18 26.86
C LYS A 178 -8.54 11.17 27.86
N ARG A 179 -7.30 10.76 27.67
CA ARG A 179 -6.56 9.93 28.60
C ARG A 179 -5.11 10.40 28.66
N GLU A 180 -4.62 10.63 29.87
CA GLU A 180 -3.21 11.01 30.10
C GLU A 180 -2.74 12.26 29.30
N GLY A 181 -3.66 13.22 29.06
CA GLY A 181 -3.39 14.43 28.29
C GLY A 181 -3.59 14.31 26.79
N GLU A 182 -3.70 13.11 26.24
CA GLU A 182 -3.91 12.83 24.83
C GLU A 182 -5.38 12.65 24.49
N LYS A 183 -5.76 12.93 23.24
CA LYS A 183 -7.10 12.70 22.69
C LYS A 183 -7.11 11.45 21.81
N TYR A 184 -8.07 10.57 22.07
CA TYR A 184 -8.25 9.33 21.31
C TYR A 184 -9.63 9.32 20.66
N ASP A 185 -9.69 8.94 19.39
CA ASP A 185 -10.95 8.74 18.67
C ASP A 185 -11.62 7.44 19.10
N VAL A 186 -12.93 7.50 19.31
CA VAL A 186 -13.77 6.31 19.48
C VAL A 186 -14.36 5.93 18.14
N VAL A 187 -13.83 4.88 17.52
CA VAL A 187 -14.29 4.39 16.22
C VAL A 187 -15.25 3.24 16.42
N VAL A 188 -16.44 3.36 15.83
CA VAL A 188 -17.45 2.29 15.81
C VAL A 188 -17.42 1.62 14.43
N GLN A 189 -17.34 0.31 14.41
CA GLN A 189 -17.38 -0.50 13.19
C GLN A 189 -17.88 -1.91 13.48
N THR A 190 -18.30 -2.63 12.45
CA THR A 190 -18.65 -4.04 12.58
C THR A 190 -17.39 -4.87 12.84
N GLU A 191 -17.52 -5.93 13.63
CA GLU A 191 -16.43 -6.86 13.93
C GLU A 191 -15.82 -7.43 12.62
N ALA A 192 -14.50 -7.58 12.58
CA ALA A 192 -13.77 -7.96 11.35
C ALA A 192 -14.33 -9.21 10.66
N LYS A 193 -14.74 -10.23 11.43
CA LYS A 193 -15.34 -11.46 10.89
C LYS A 193 -16.64 -11.26 10.12
N ASN A 194 -17.35 -10.14 10.37
CA ASN A 194 -18.65 -9.80 9.78
C ASN A 194 -18.54 -8.69 8.72
N ARG A 195 -17.32 -8.38 8.24
CA ARG A 195 -17.05 -7.42 7.17
C ARG A 195 -15.90 -7.87 6.25
N ASN A 196 -15.72 -9.18 6.12
CA ASN A 196 -14.62 -9.77 5.34
C ASN A 196 -14.99 -10.02 3.87
N THR A 197 -16.26 -10.05 3.56
CA THR A 197 -16.75 -10.38 2.21
C THR A 197 -17.70 -9.29 1.69
N PRO A 198 -17.82 -9.12 0.36
CA PRO A 198 -18.81 -8.24 -0.23
C PRO A 198 -20.25 -8.52 0.24
N LEU A 199 -20.57 -9.80 0.50
CA LEU A 199 -21.90 -10.24 0.97
C LEU A 199 -22.23 -9.78 2.40
N ASP A 200 -21.24 -9.37 3.17
CA ASP A 200 -21.50 -8.87 4.54
C ASP A 200 -22.23 -7.53 4.54
N VAL A 201 -22.24 -6.80 3.41
CA VAL A 201 -23.05 -5.59 3.25
C VAL A 201 -24.54 -5.88 3.34
N GLU A 202 -25.00 -7.07 2.91
CA GLU A 202 -26.41 -7.48 2.97
C GLU A 202 -26.90 -7.68 4.44
N LYS A 203 -25.99 -7.80 5.37
CA LYS A 203 -26.28 -7.94 6.80
C LYS A 203 -26.44 -6.61 7.54
N ILE A 204 -26.30 -5.50 6.84
CA ILE A 204 -26.44 -4.16 7.41
C ILE A 204 -27.90 -3.76 7.36
N PHE A 205 -28.51 -3.56 8.54
CA PHE A 205 -29.89 -3.15 8.68
C PHE A 205 -29.99 -1.67 9.01
N VAL A 206 -30.96 -1.01 8.39
CA VAL A 206 -31.29 0.40 8.63
C VAL A 206 -32.73 0.46 9.15
N ARG A 207 -32.95 1.28 10.19
CA ARG A 207 -34.30 1.44 10.76
C ARG A 207 -35.14 2.35 9.86
N GLY A 208 -36.23 1.81 9.31
CA GLY A 208 -37.26 2.58 8.62
C GLY A 208 -38.13 3.38 9.59
N ARG A 209 -38.89 4.33 9.05
CA ARG A 209 -39.99 4.93 9.78
C ARG A 209 -41.14 3.89 9.86
N ALA A 210 -41.56 3.58 11.07
CA ALA A 210 -42.77 2.79 11.33
C ALA A 210 -43.99 3.66 11.04
#